data_c4f6a60ab17e17214826ac8a80855d78
#
_entry.id   c4f6a60ab17e17214826ac8a80855d78
#
_cell.length_a   1.000
_cell.length_b   1.000
_cell.length_c   1.000
_cell.angle_alpha   90.00
_cell.angle_beta   90.00
_cell.angle_gamma   90.00
#
_symmetry.space_group_name_H-M   'P 1'
#
loop_
_entity.id
_entity.type
_entity.pdbx_description
1 polymer ?
#
loop_
_entity_poly.entity_id
_entity_poly.type
_entity_poly.pdbx_seq_one_letter_code
_entity_poly.pdbx_strand_id
1 'polypeptide(L)'
;QLAEIAIASAHTAKVFGIEPRVAMLSYSTGTSGKGADVDVVVEATKIAKEMAPDLLLEGPIQYDAAIDPEVARTKLPDSKVAGKATVFIFPDLNTGNNTYKAVQRAAGAIAIGPVLQGLNKPVNDLSRGCTVPDIVNTVAITAVQAAAEKAGLK
;
A
#
# COMPACT_ATOMS: atom_id res chain seq x y z
N GLN A 1 4.79 -5.14 12.78
CA GLN A 1 3.80 -4.10 12.46
C GLN A 1 3.78 -3.76 10.96
N LEU A 2 4.91 -3.34 10.35
CA LEU A 2 4.95 -2.98 8.93
C LEU A 2 4.57 -4.17 8.02
N ALA A 3 4.95 -5.40 8.37
CA ALA A 3 4.54 -6.62 7.68
C ALA A 3 3.03 -6.86 7.77
N GLU A 4 2.44 -6.66 8.93
CA GLU A 4 0.99 -6.77 9.15
C GLU A 4 0.21 -5.72 8.35
N ILE A 5 0.73 -4.49 8.29
CA ILE A 5 0.17 -3.41 7.46
C ILE A 5 0.19 -3.83 5.98
N ALA A 6 1.27 -4.42 5.50
CA ALA A 6 1.37 -4.88 4.11
C ALA A 6 0.31 -5.94 3.78
N ILE A 7 0.11 -6.92 4.66
CA ILE A 7 -0.88 -7.98 4.48
C ILE A 7 -2.30 -7.42 4.56
N ALA A 8 -2.60 -6.56 5.53
CA ALA A 8 -3.90 -5.89 5.66
C ALA A 8 -4.21 -5.01 4.44
N SER A 9 -3.20 -4.29 3.92
CA SER A 9 -3.36 -3.45 2.73
C SER A 9 -3.61 -4.28 1.47
N ALA A 10 -2.94 -5.43 1.33
CA ALA A 10 -3.20 -6.37 0.24
C ALA A 10 -4.64 -6.92 0.30
N HIS A 11 -5.11 -7.24 1.50
CA HIS A 11 -6.50 -7.66 1.70
C HIS A 11 -7.49 -6.55 1.32
N THR A 12 -7.26 -5.33 1.79
CA THR A 12 -8.08 -4.16 1.45
C THR A 12 -8.13 -3.92 -0.07
N ALA A 13 -6.99 -4.06 -0.76
CA ALA A 13 -6.95 -3.95 -2.21
C ALA A 13 -7.86 -4.98 -2.90
N LYS A 14 -7.84 -6.25 -2.45
CA LYS A 14 -8.75 -7.29 -2.96
C LYS A 14 -10.22 -6.95 -2.74
N VAL A 15 -10.58 -6.43 -1.57
CA VAL A 15 -11.96 -5.98 -1.27
C VAL A 15 -12.43 -4.93 -2.26
N PHE A 16 -11.53 -4.08 -2.74
CA PHE A 16 -11.83 -3.07 -3.76
C PHE A 16 -11.64 -3.56 -5.21
N GLY A 17 -11.45 -4.87 -5.41
CA GLY A 17 -11.30 -5.46 -6.75
C GLY A 17 -9.93 -5.21 -7.39
N ILE A 18 -8.94 -4.80 -6.63
CA ILE A 18 -7.57 -4.56 -7.07
C ILE A 18 -6.73 -5.80 -6.77
N GLU A 19 -6.07 -6.36 -7.79
CA GLU A 19 -5.09 -7.43 -7.57
C GLU A 19 -3.88 -6.88 -6.81
N PRO A 20 -3.57 -7.38 -5.60
CA PRO A 20 -2.51 -6.82 -4.79
C PRO A 20 -1.13 -7.26 -5.30
N ARG A 21 -0.34 -6.29 -5.71
CA ARG A 21 1.10 -6.39 -5.92
C ARG A 21 1.75 -5.37 -5.01
N VAL A 22 2.29 -5.85 -3.90
CA VAL A 22 2.71 -5.01 -2.77
C VAL A 22 4.17 -4.61 -2.89
N ALA A 23 4.44 -3.32 -2.92
CA ALA A 23 5.79 -2.74 -2.86
C ALA A 23 6.07 -2.19 -1.46
N MET A 24 7.09 -2.75 -0.80
CA MET A 24 7.60 -2.26 0.48
C MET A 24 8.61 -1.15 0.19
N LEU A 25 8.17 0.10 0.29
CA LEU A 25 8.93 1.25 -0.19
C LEU A 25 10.11 1.61 0.72
N SER A 26 11.20 1.97 0.07
CA SER A 26 12.43 2.45 0.69
C SER A 26 13.16 3.37 -0.30
N TYR A 27 14.15 4.11 0.17
CA TYR A 27 15.11 4.76 -0.71
C TYR A 27 16.10 3.77 -1.34
N SER A 28 16.08 2.51 -0.91
CA SER A 28 16.88 1.41 -1.46
C SER A 28 16.05 0.49 -2.34
N THR A 29 16.64 -0.01 -3.43
CA THR A 29 16.12 -1.14 -4.19
C THR A 29 17.08 -2.32 -4.01
N GLY A 30 16.58 -3.42 -3.43
CA GLY A 30 17.43 -4.56 -3.06
C GLY A 30 18.56 -4.11 -2.12
N THR A 31 19.80 -4.30 -2.55
CA THR A 31 21.01 -4.01 -1.77
C THR A 31 21.66 -2.67 -2.12
N SER A 32 21.00 -1.80 -2.86
CA SER A 32 21.59 -0.54 -3.36
C SER A 32 21.87 0.49 -2.28
N GLY A 33 21.11 0.47 -1.19
CA GLY A 33 21.28 1.35 -0.03
C GLY A 33 21.50 0.58 1.26
N LYS A 34 22.00 1.26 2.29
CA LYS A 34 22.19 0.72 3.63
C LYS A 34 21.79 1.77 4.67
N GLY A 35 21.30 1.31 5.82
CA GLY A 35 20.92 2.15 6.94
C GLY A 35 19.77 1.55 7.72
N ALA A 36 19.55 2.07 8.93
CA ALA A 36 18.51 1.56 9.84
C ALA A 36 17.10 1.55 9.20
N ASP A 37 16.78 2.58 8.41
CA ASP A 37 15.48 2.65 7.73
C ASP A 37 15.32 1.57 6.66
N VAL A 38 16.41 1.21 5.95
CA VAL A 38 16.42 0.11 4.99
C VAL A 38 16.28 -1.22 5.71
N ASP A 39 16.99 -1.41 6.82
CA ASP A 39 16.97 -2.65 7.60
C ASP A 39 15.56 -2.96 8.13
N VAL A 40 14.81 -1.95 8.55
CA VAL A 40 13.40 -2.10 8.97
C VAL A 40 12.53 -2.63 7.82
N VAL A 41 12.70 -2.09 6.61
CA VAL A 41 11.92 -2.52 5.44
C VAL A 41 12.33 -3.93 4.98
N VAL A 42 13.63 -4.25 5.01
CA VAL A 42 14.15 -5.59 4.71
C VAL A 42 13.54 -6.63 5.65
N GLU A 43 13.60 -6.39 6.96
CA GLU A 43 13.05 -7.32 7.95
C GLU A 43 11.52 -7.46 7.84
N ALA A 44 10.82 -6.33 7.65
CA ALA A 44 9.37 -6.34 7.44
C ALA A 44 8.98 -7.13 6.17
N THR A 45 9.75 -6.98 5.10
CA THR A 45 9.53 -7.72 3.85
C THR A 45 9.70 -9.23 4.05
N LYS A 46 10.74 -9.64 4.77
CA LYS A 46 10.99 -11.04 5.11
C LYS A 46 9.84 -11.62 5.92
N ILE A 47 9.46 -10.94 7.02
CA ILE A 47 8.35 -11.36 7.88
C ILE A 47 7.03 -11.46 7.08
N ALA A 48 6.74 -10.49 6.23
CA ALA A 48 5.52 -10.51 5.41
C ALA A 48 5.50 -11.70 4.43
N LYS A 49 6.63 -12.05 3.81
CA LYS A 49 6.76 -13.23 2.94
C LYS A 49 6.60 -14.54 3.72
N GLU A 50 7.06 -14.61 4.97
CA GLU A 50 6.88 -15.78 5.84
C GLU A 50 5.40 -15.92 6.28
N MET A 51 4.73 -14.81 6.62
CA MET A 51 3.33 -14.80 7.05
C MET A 51 2.34 -15.04 5.91
N ALA A 52 2.67 -14.59 4.70
CA ALA A 52 1.79 -14.68 3.52
C ALA A 52 2.60 -15.08 2.27
N PRO A 53 3.03 -16.35 2.15
CA PRO A 53 3.96 -16.80 1.10
C PRO A 53 3.38 -16.69 -0.32
N ASP A 54 2.07 -16.69 -0.47
CA ASP A 54 1.39 -16.55 -1.76
C ASP A 54 1.16 -15.09 -2.19
N LEU A 55 1.46 -14.13 -1.31
CA LEU A 55 1.29 -12.72 -1.61
C LEU A 55 2.40 -12.23 -2.54
N LEU A 56 2.03 -11.60 -3.65
CA LEU A 56 2.97 -10.90 -4.49
C LEU A 56 3.50 -9.66 -3.76
N LEU A 57 4.68 -9.80 -3.15
CA LEU A 57 5.29 -8.77 -2.32
C LEU A 57 6.79 -8.63 -2.63
N GLU A 58 7.24 -7.39 -2.79
CA GLU A 58 8.63 -7.05 -3.10
C GLU A 58 9.12 -5.90 -2.22
N GLY A 59 10.38 -5.98 -1.79
CA GLY A 59 11.03 -4.93 -1.03
C GLY A 59 12.39 -5.36 -0.47
N PRO A 60 13.21 -4.37 -0.07
CA PRO A 60 12.99 -2.93 -0.24
C PRO A 60 13.02 -2.52 -1.71
N ILE A 61 12.16 -1.58 -2.10
CA ILE A 61 12.06 -1.11 -3.48
C ILE A 61 11.79 0.40 -3.53
N GLN A 62 12.45 1.11 -4.43
CA GLN A 62 12.16 2.52 -4.69
C GLN A 62 10.89 2.68 -5.51
N TYR A 63 10.22 3.82 -5.39
CA TYR A 63 8.94 4.07 -6.06
C TYR A 63 9.04 3.98 -7.59
N ASP A 64 10.10 4.53 -8.20
CA ASP A 64 10.34 4.41 -9.64
C ASP A 64 10.42 2.96 -10.10
N ALA A 65 11.19 2.13 -9.40
CA ALA A 65 11.30 0.71 -9.70
C ALA A 65 9.98 -0.05 -9.46
N ALA A 66 9.13 0.42 -8.55
CA ALA A 66 7.85 -0.20 -8.28
C ALA A 66 6.81 0.02 -9.40
N ILE A 67 6.87 1.15 -10.11
CA ILE A 67 5.86 1.54 -11.10
C ILE A 67 6.33 1.54 -12.55
N ASP A 68 7.63 1.76 -12.79
CA ASP A 68 8.18 1.86 -14.15
C ASP A 68 8.77 0.51 -14.61
N PRO A 69 8.21 -0.11 -15.67
CA PRO A 69 8.70 -1.38 -16.17
C PRO A 69 10.14 -1.36 -16.70
N GLU A 70 10.63 -0.21 -17.18
CA GLU A 70 12.01 -0.11 -17.69
C GLU A 70 13.02 -0.06 -16.54
N VAL A 71 12.70 0.72 -15.49
CA VAL A 71 13.49 0.76 -14.27
C VAL A 71 13.48 -0.60 -13.58
N ALA A 72 12.31 -1.24 -13.52
CA ALA A 72 12.16 -2.58 -12.94
C ALA A 72 13.04 -3.63 -13.64
N ARG A 73 13.04 -3.65 -14.97
CA ARG A 73 13.90 -4.57 -15.75
C ARG A 73 15.39 -4.42 -15.43
N THR A 74 15.80 -3.21 -15.11
CA THR A 74 17.21 -2.92 -14.78
C THR A 74 17.54 -3.29 -13.33
N LYS A 75 16.67 -2.95 -12.38
CA LYS A 75 16.94 -3.08 -10.95
C LYS A 75 16.52 -4.43 -10.36
N LEU A 76 15.40 -5.00 -10.84
CA LEU A 76 14.76 -6.22 -10.31
C LEU A 76 14.12 -7.04 -11.44
N PRO A 77 14.90 -7.59 -12.39
CA PRO A 77 14.38 -8.23 -13.60
C PRO A 77 13.45 -9.43 -13.33
N ASP A 78 13.68 -10.15 -12.22
CA ASP A 78 12.92 -11.37 -11.87
C ASP A 78 11.72 -11.09 -10.96
N SER A 79 11.49 -9.82 -10.57
CA SER A 79 10.40 -9.47 -9.67
C SER A 79 9.04 -9.58 -10.35
N LYS A 80 8.09 -10.21 -9.65
CA LYS A 80 6.68 -10.27 -10.07
C LYS A 80 5.87 -9.02 -9.69
N VAL A 81 6.47 -8.07 -8.97
CA VAL A 81 5.86 -6.85 -8.45
C VAL A 81 6.43 -5.60 -9.09
N ALA A 82 7.77 -5.53 -9.23
CA ALA A 82 8.44 -4.36 -9.79
C ALA A 82 7.87 -3.97 -11.16
N GLY A 83 7.72 -2.67 -11.39
CA GLY A 83 7.17 -2.09 -12.62
C GLY A 83 5.65 -2.19 -12.78
N LYS A 84 4.95 -2.81 -11.83
CA LYS A 84 3.48 -3.02 -11.87
C LYS A 84 2.84 -3.13 -10.49
N ALA A 85 3.45 -2.54 -9.47
CA ALA A 85 2.91 -2.51 -8.13
C ALA A 85 1.57 -1.78 -8.09
N THR A 86 0.66 -2.27 -7.25
CA THR A 86 -0.68 -1.71 -7.06
C THR A 86 -0.94 -1.29 -5.61
N VAL A 87 -0.09 -1.75 -4.68
CA VAL A 87 -0.15 -1.41 -3.25
C VAL A 87 1.24 -0.94 -2.81
N PHE A 88 1.30 0.20 -2.16
CA PHE A 88 2.56 0.84 -1.75
C PHE A 88 2.58 0.99 -0.22
N ILE A 89 3.53 0.34 0.44
CA ILE A 89 3.70 0.40 1.88
C ILE A 89 4.86 1.36 2.18
N PHE A 90 4.53 2.47 2.79
CA PHE A 90 5.51 3.47 3.21
C PHE A 90 6.11 3.09 4.57
N PRO A 91 7.41 3.32 4.79
CA PRO A 91 8.09 2.90 6.01
C PRO A 91 7.62 3.64 7.26
N ASP A 92 7.10 4.85 7.07
CA ASP A 92 6.66 5.74 8.16
C ASP A 92 5.55 6.71 7.72
N LEU A 93 4.89 7.30 8.73
CA LEU A 93 3.78 8.22 8.51
C LEU A 93 4.19 9.54 7.83
N ASN A 94 5.39 10.05 8.11
CA ASN A 94 5.84 11.30 7.48
C ASN A 94 5.97 11.12 5.98
N THR A 95 6.64 10.03 5.56
CA THR A 95 6.82 9.70 4.16
C THR A 95 5.47 9.47 3.47
N GLY A 96 4.62 8.64 4.04
CA GLY A 96 3.31 8.31 3.46
C GLY A 96 2.38 9.53 3.38
N ASN A 97 2.26 10.29 4.46
CA ASN A 97 1.38 11.46 4.51
C ASN A 97 1.78 12.56 3.52
N ASN A 98 3.07 12.89 3.46
CA ASN A 98 3.55 13.91 2.52
C ASN A 98 3.44 13.43 1.07
N THR A 99 3.73 12.15 0.80
CA THR A 99 3.69 11.62 -0.56
C THR A 99 2.27 11.63 -1.13
N TYR A 100 1.25 11.13 -0.41
CA TYR A 100 -0.09 11.13 -0.96
C TYR A 100 -0.62 12.55 -1.22
N LYS A 101 -0.29 13.51 -0.34
CA LYS A 101 -0.66 14.93 -0.54
C LYS A 101 0.03 15.53 -1.76
N ALA A 102 1.32 15.24 -1.94
CA ALA A 102 2.07 15.70 -3.10
C ALA A 102 1.49 15.13 -4.41
N VAL A 103 1.21 13.84 -4.45
CA VAL A 103 0.60 13.18 -5.62
C VAL A 103 -0.79 13.75 -5.90
N GLN A 104 -1.63 13.88 -4.88
CA GLN A 104 -2.97 14.47 -5.02
C GLN A 104 -2.91 15.86 -5.67
N ARG A 105 -2.00 16.70 -5.20
CA ARG A 105 -1.90 18.10 -5.68
C ARG A 105 -1.21 18.20 -7.05
N ALA A 106 -0.16 17.42 -7.28
CA ALA A 106 0.60 17.49 -8.52
C ALA A 106 -0.12 16.83 -9.70
N ALA A 107 -0.82 15.72 -9.45
CA ALA A 107 -1.50 14.96 -10.49
C ALA A 107 -3.00 15.27 -10.61
N GLY A 108 -3.56 16.12 -9.74
CA GLY A 108 -5.01 16.35 -9.68
C GLY A 108 -5.81 15.10 -9.32
N ALA A 109 -5.17 14.13 -8.68
CA ALA A 109 -5.79 12.87 -8.30
C ALA A 109 -6.77 13.04 -7.14
N ILE A 110 -7.84 12.24 -7.14
CA ILE A 110 -8.76 12.16 -6.01
C ILE A 110 -8.14 11.24 -4.96
N ALA A 111 -7.95 11.76 -3.73
CA ALA A 111 -7.53 10.95 -2.60
C ALA A 111 -8.77 10.52 -1.82
N ILE A 112 -9.00 9.22 -1.72
CA ILE A 112 -10.12 8.65 -0.95
C ILE A 112 -9.54 7.98 0.29
N GLY A 113 -9.93 8.45 1.46
CA GLY A 113 -9.43 7.98 2.74
C GLY A 113 -9.42 9.09 3.80
N PRO A 114 -8.95 8.78 5.00
CA PRO A 114 -8.28 7.52 5.39
C PRO A 114 -9.25 6.32 5.46
N VAL A 115 -8.79 5.18 4.99
CA VAL A 115 -9.47 3.89 5.13
C VAL A 115 -8.80 3.12 6.25
N LEU A 116 -9.53 2.87 7.34
CA LEU A 116 -9.00 2.13 8.48
C LEU A 116 -8.97 0.63 8.19
N GLN A 117 -7.90 -0.03 8.61
CA GLN A 117 -7.65 -1.45 8.37
C GLN A 117 -7.49 -2.22 9.69
N GLY A 118 -7.70 -3.54 9.65
CA GLY A 118 -7.50 -4.41 10.80
C GLY A 118 -8.56 -4.32 11.88
N LEU A 119 -9.67 -3.64 11.64
CA LEU A 119 -10.81 -3.56 12.56
C LEU A 119 -11.78 -4.72 12.32
N ASN A 120 -12.49 -5.13 13.39
CA ASN A 120 -13.50 -6.19 13.30
C ASN A 120 -14.74 -5.78 12.48
N LYS A 121 -14.97 -4.48 12.35
CA LYS A 121 -16.06 -3.89 11.58
C LYS A 121 -15.54 -2.70 10.79
N PRO A 122 -16.09 -2.42 9.59
CA PRO A 122 -15.72 -1.25 8.82
C PRO A 122 -16.05 0.04 9.54
N VAL A 123 -15.03 0.82 9.81
CA VAL A 123 -15.14 2.18 10.37
C VAL A 123 -14.11 3.03 9.63
N ASN A 124 -14.55 4.12 9.03
CA ASN A 124 -13.65 5.06 8.37
C ASN A 124 -13.87 6.46 8.93
N ASP A 125 -12.81 7.26 8.89
CA ASP A 125 -12.79 8.63 9.42
C ASP A 125 -12.90 9.65 8.29
N LEU A 126 -13.25 10.87 8.65
CA LEU A 126 -13.30 12.02 7.74
C LEU A 126 -12.55 13.20 8.36
N SER A 127 -11.81 13.90 7.51
CA SER A 127 -11.19 15.16 7.91
C SER A 127 -12.26 16.23 8.27
N ARG A 128 -11.96 17.09 9.23
CA ARG A 128 -12.80 18.26 9.56
C ARG A 128 -13.03 19.22 8.38
N GLY A 129 -12.13 19.20 7.40
CA GLY A 129 -12.22 19.97 6.17
C GLY A 129 -12.70 19.16 4.96
N CYS A 130 -13.40 18.03 5.18
CA CYS A 130 -13.91 17.20 4.08
C CYS A 130 -15.00 17.92 3.29
N THR A 131 -15.03 17.63 2.01
CA THR A 131 -16.06 18.09 1.08
C THR A 131 -17.22 17.08 1.00
N VAL A 132 -18.34 17.47 0.40
CA VAL A 132 -19.46 16.54 0.15
C VAL A 132 -19.01 15.31 -0.69
N PRO A 133 -18.22 15.46 -1.76
CA PRO A 133 -17.65 14.30 -2.45
C PRO A 133 -16.83 13.36 -1.57
N ASP A 134 -16.02 13.89 -0.63
CA ASP A 134 -15.24 13.05 0.29
C ASP A 134 -16.17 12.22 1.19
N ILE A 135 -17.26 12.80 1.68
CA ILE A 135 -18.26 12.11 2.49
C ILE A 135 -18.90 10.97 1.68
N VAL A 136 -19.37 11.27 0.47
CA VAL A 136 -20.01 10.28 -0.41
C VAL A 136 -19.07 9.12 -0.72
N ASN A 137 -17.82 9.42 -1.07
CA ASN A 137 -16.81 8.39 -1.37
C ASN A 137 -16.50 7.54 -0.15
N THR A 138 -16.37 8.14 1.04
CA THR A 138 -16.09 7.40 2.28
C THR A 138 -17.25 6.50 2.67
N VAL A 139 -18.49 6.95 2.51
CA VAL A 139 -19.68 6.12 2.74
C VAL A 139 -19.72 4.94 1.77
N ALA A 140 -19.46 5.18 0.47
CA ALA A 140 -19.43 4.14 -0.54
C ALA A 140 -18.36 3.07 -0.23
N ILE A 141 -17.14 3.48 0.11
CA ILE A 141 -16.05 2.58 0.49
C ILE A 141 -16.41 1.76 1.74
N THR A 142 -16.97 2.41 2.76
CA THR A 142 -17.40 1.72 3.99
C THR A 142 -18.48 0.67 3.70
N ALA A 143 -19.41 0.98 2.79
CA ALA A 143 -20.43 0.02 2.36
C ALA A 143 -19.83 -1.18 1.61
N VAL A 144 -18.83 -0.96 0.75
CA VAL A 144 -18.09 -2.05 0.06
C VAL A 144 -17.37 -2.94 1.07
N GLN A 145 -16.68 -2.36 2.05
CA GLN A 145 -16.03 -3.13 3.12
C GLN A 145 -17.06 -3.96 3.91
N ALA A 146 -18.21 -3.39 4.27
CA ALA A 146 -19.27 -4.10 4.98
C ALA A 146 -19.89 -5.23 4.16
N ALA A 147 -20.04 -5.05 2.86
CA ALA A 147 -20.51 -6.09 1.95
C ALA A 147 -19.52 -7.24 1.83
N ALA A 148 -18.21 -6.92 1.70
CA ALA A 148 -17.14 -7.91 1.66
C ALA A 148 -17.08 -8.75 2.95
N GLU A 149 -17.20 -8.11 4.12
CA GLU A 149 -17.24 -8.80 5.40
C GLU A 149 -18.41 -9.79 5.47
N LYS A 150 -19.62 -9.36 5.07
CA LYS A 150 -20.81 -10.23 5.03
C LYS A 150 -20.64 -11.41 4.07
N ALA A 151 -19.88 -11.22 2.99
CA ALA A 151 -19.57 -12.28 2.04
C ALA A 151 -18.44 -13.23 2.51
N GLY A 152 -17.86 -12.99 3.70
CA GLY A 152 -16.77 -13.80 4.25
C GLY A 152 -15.39 -13.52 3.65
N LEU A 153 -15.26 -12.44 2.91
CA LEU A 153 -13.98 -11.94 2.44
C LEU A 153 -13.30 -11.22 3.62
N LYS A 154 -12.52 -11.98 4.41
CA LYS A 154 -11.70 -11.47 5.52
C LYS A 154 -10.23 -11.56 5.17
#